data_d5b70b00d2263c393574899a6a9ba45e
#
_entry.id   d5b70b00d2263c393574899a6a9ba45e
#
_cell.length_a   1.000
_cell.length_b   1.000
_cell.length_c   1.000
_cell.angle_alpha   90.00
_cell.angle_beta   90.00
_cell.angle_gamma   90.00
#
_symmetry.space_group_name_H-M   'P 1'
#
loop_
_entity.id
_entity.type
_entity.pdbx_description
1 polymer ?
#
loop_
_entity_poly.entity_id
_entity_poly.type
_entity_poly.pdbx_seq_one_letter_code
_entity_poly.pdbx_strand_id
1 'polypeptide(L)'
;MDECVELIADCRLRAATDLFLHRWDPVLLAALAEGPRRRADLRSSVGGISDKVLTESLRRLLANGLVARTRRGGAPPRVDYALTALGTSLVEGPLRELGRWTLAHADELLAAQDRGSTTS
;
A
#
# COMPACT_ATOMS: atom_id res chain seq x y z
N MET A 1 19.08 12.02 -16.13
CA MET A 1 19.57 10.67 -16.44
C MET A 1 20.56 10.17 -15.40
N ASP A 2 21.55 10.97 -15.04
CA ASP A 2 22.52 10.58 -14.01
C ASP A 2 21.87 10.34 -12.66
N GLU A 3 20.84 11.11 -12.31
CA GLU A 3 20.06 10.95 -11.10
C GLU A 3 19.40 9.57 -11.01
N CYS A 4 18.85 9.07 -12.11
CA CYS A 4 18.22 7.76 -12.16
C CYS A 4 19.24 6.62 -11.96
N VAL A 5 20.44 6.76 -12.55
CA VAL A 5 21.50 5.77 -12.39
C VAL A 5 21.98 5.71 -10.95
N GLU A 6 22.13 6.88 -10.31
CA GLU A 6 22.53 6.95 -8.90
C GLU A 6 21.47 6.32 -8.00
N LEU A 7 20.18 6.58 -8.28
CA LEU A 7 19.08 6.00 -7.51
C LEU A 7 19.02 4.47 -7.63
N ILE A 8 19.31 3.93 -8.82
CA ILE A 8 19.31 2.47 -9.03
C ILE A 8 20.38 1.80 -8.17
N ALA A 9 21.53 2.43 -8.02
CA ALA A 9 22.64 1.92 -7.20
C ALA A 9 22.45 2.19 -5.71
N ASP A 10 21.53 3.06 -5.34
CA ASP A 10 21.33 3.52 -3.97
C ASP A 10 20.43 2.58 -3.19
N CYS A 11 20.87 2.19 -1.98
CA CYS A 11 20.07 1.34 -1.10
C CYS A 11 18.75 2.01 -0.66
N ARG A 12 18.66 3.34 -0.73
CA ARG A 12 17.44 4.07 -0.40
C ARG A 12 16.32 3.76 -1.40
N LEU A 13 16.63 3.64 -2.68
CA LEU A 13 15.64 3.25 -3.68
C LEU A 13 15.14 1.83 -3.42
N ARG A 14 16.04 0.92 -3.07
CA ARG A 14 15.65 -0.45 -2.72
C ARG A 14 14.73 -0.49 -1.51
N ALA A 15 15.04 0.30 -0.48
CA ALA A 15 14.18 0.40 0.69
C ALA A 15 12.77 0.89 0.31
N ALA A 16 12.69 1.85 -0.60
CA ALA A 16 11.39 2.36 -1.07
C ALA A 16 10.63 1.32 -1.88
N THR A 17 11.30 0.58 -2.77
CA THR A 17 10.62 -0.45 -3.57
C THR A 17 10.19 -1.64 -2.72
N ASP A 18 10.88 -1.91 -1.61
CA ASP A 18 10.48 -2.96 -0.67
C ASP A 18 9.10 -2.68 -0.04
N LEU A 19 8.65 -1.43 -0.02
CA LEU A 19 7.30 -1.07 0.45
C LEU A 19 6.21 -1.70 -0.41
N PHE A 20 6.52 -2.12 -1.62
CA PHE A 20 5.58 -2.73 -2.55
C PHE A 20 5.79 -4.25 -2.68
N LEU A 21 6.62 -4.83 -1.82
CA LEU A 21 6.94 -6.25 -1.85
C LEU A 21 5.72 -7.13 -1.52
N HIS A 22 4.86 -6.65 -0.63
CA HIS A 22 3.65 -7.35 -0.21
C HIS A 22 2.44 -6.72 -0.88
N ARG A 23 1.70 -7.52 -1.63
CA ARG A 23 0.63 -7.05 -2.51
C ARG A 23 -0.47 -6.25 -1.82
N TRP A 24 -0.76 -6.55 -0.56
CA TRP A 24 -1.85 -5.88 0.16
C TRP A 24 -1.44 -4.56 0.80
N ASP A 25 -0.14 -4.30 0.99
CA ASP A 25 0.31 -3.09 1.65
C ASP A 25 -0.08 -1.81 0.88
N PRO A 26 0.17 -1.70 -0.44
CA PRO A 26 -0.29 -0.53 -1.18
C PRO A 26 -1.81 -0.40 -1.22
N VAL A 27 -2.53 -1.53 -1.24
CA VAL A 27 -4.00 -1.53 -1.26
C VAL A 27 -4.55 -0.93 0.02
N LEU A 28 -3.99 -1.31 1.17
CA LEU A 28 -4.41 -0.74 2.46
C LEU A 28 -4.07 0.74 2.57
N LEU A 29 -2.92 1.15 2.08
CA LEU A 29 -2.56 2.58 2.04
C LEU A 29 -3.57 3.37 1.22
N ALA A 30 -3.97 2.86 0.06
CA ALA A 30 -4.98 3.49 -0.77
C ALA A 30 -6.33 3.58 -0.06
N ALA A 31 -6.72 2.54 0.68
CA ALA A 31 -7.95 2.53 1.44
C ALA A 31 -7.96 3.58 2.55
N LEU A 32 -6.80 3.87 3.13
CA LEU A 32 -6.66 4.88 4.19
C LEU A 32 -6.54 6.31 3.65
N ALA A 33 -6.42 6.47 2.33
CA ALA A 33 -6.31 7.80 1.72
C ALA A 33 -7.54 8.67 1.98
N GLU A 34 -8.70 8.06 2.17
CA GLU A 34 -9.95 8.78 2.43
C GLU A 34 -10.11 9.23 3.88
N GLY A 35 -9.27 8.75 4.78
CA GLY A 35 -9.31 9.11 6.19
C GLY A 35 -9.12 7.92 7.11
N PRO A 36 -9.10 8.18 8.43
CA PRO A 36 -8.92 7.12 9.43
C PRO A 36 -10.01 6.06 9.34
N ARG A 37 -9.63 4.80 9.54
CA ARG A 37 -10.56 3.67 9.51
C ARG A 37 -10.24 2.67 10.61
N ARG A 38 -11.27 1.99 11.09
CA ARG A 38 -11.11 0.85 11.99
C ARG A 38 -10.71 -0.38 11.18
N ARG A 39 -10.14 -1.36 11.87
CA ARG A 39 -9.73 -2.63 11.26
C ARG A 39 -10.87 -3.31 10.48
N ALA A 40 -12.06 -3.35 11.07
CA ALA A 40 -13.23 -3.97 10.43
C ALA A 40 -13.61 -3.25 9.13
N ASP A 41 -13.51 -1.92 9.12
CA ASP A 41 -13.81 -1.11 7.94
C ASP A 41 -12.78 -1.33 6.84
N LEU A 42 -11.51 -1.47 7.21
CA LEU A 42 -10.44 -1.80 6.25
C LEU A 42 -10.69 -3.15 5.60
N ARG A 43 -11.05 -4.14 6.40
CA ARG A 43 -11.33 -5.48 5.90
C ARG A 43 -12.49 -5.47 4.92
N SER A 44 -13.56 -4.74 5.25
CA SER A 44 -14.72 -4.60 4.36
C SER A 44 -14.40 -3.87 3.06
N SER A 45 -13.63 -2.77 3.17
CA SER A 45 -13.27 -1.95 2.01
C SER A 45 -12.39 -2.67 1.01
N VAL A 46 -11.46 -3.48 1.50
CA VAL A 46 -10.46 -4.13 0.65
C VAL A 46 -10.99 -5.40 0.02
N GLY A 47 -11.81 -6.16 0.74
CA GLY A 47 -12.39 -7.39 0.21
C GLY A 47 -11.38 -8.49 -0.10
N GLY A 48 -11.66 -9.70 0.27
CA GLY A 48 -10.80 -10.84 -0.05
C GLY A 48 -9.54 -10.98 0.78
N ILE A 49 -9.27 -10.07 1.69
CA ILE A 49 -8.12 -10.16 2.58
C ILE A 49 -8.50 -10.97 3.83
N SER A 50 -7.64 -11.91 4.24
CA SER A 50 -7.85 -12.66 5.46
C SER A 50 -7.43 -11.84 6.68
N ASP A 51 -7.95 -12.22 7.85
CA ASP A 51 -7.57 -11.58 9.12
C ASP A 51 -6.07 -11.65 9.37
N LYS A 52 -5.47 -12.79 9.09
CA LYS A 52 -4.03 -12.99 9.28
C LYS A 52 -3.22 -12.05 8.40
N VAL A 53 -3.56 -11.98 7.12
CA VAL A 53 -2.86 -11.13 6.16
C VAL A 53 -3.06 -9.65 6.50
N LEU A 54 -4.28 -9.27 6.89
CA LEU A 54 -4.56 -7.90 7.32
C LEU A 54 -3.70 -7.51 8.53
N THR A 55 -3.61 -8.39 9.52
CA THR A 55 -2.79 -8.15 10.71
C THR A 55 -1.31 -7.97 10.34
N GLU A 56 -0.79 -8.84 9.49
CA GLU A 56 0.61 -8.79 9.06
C GLU A 56 0.89 -7.52 8.26
N SER A 57 -0.01 -7.15 7.37
CA SER A 57 0.12 -5.95 6.55
C SER A 57 0.11 -4.68 7.42
N LEU A 58 -0.85 -4.57 8.33
CA LEU A 58 -0.92 -3.42 9.25
C LEU A 58 0.33 -3.32 10.11
N ARG A 59 0.85 -4.46 10.57
CA ARG A 59 2.08 -4.47 11.36
C ARG A 59 3.27 -3.92 10.57
N ARG A 60 3.40 -4.30 9.29
CA ARG A 60 4.47 -3.77 8.43
C ARG A 60 4.31 -2.28 8.20
N LEU A 61 3.09 -1.83 7.91
CA LEU A 61 2.81 -0.42 7.65
C LEU A 61 3.10 0.44 8.88
N LEU A 62 2.77 -0.06 10.07
CA LEU A 62 3.11 0.60 11.33
C LEU A 62 4.63 0.65 11.54
N ALA A 63 5.30 -0.47 11.30
CA ALA A 63 6.75 -0.56 11.46
C ALA A 63 7.51 0.36 10.50
N ASN A 64 6.97 0.55 9.29
CA ASN A 64 7.58 1.44 8.29
C ASN A 64 7.22 2.92 8.49
N GLY A 65 6.43 3.23 9.50
CA GLY A 65 6.04 4.61 9.79
C GLY A 65 5.06 5.22 8.80
N LEU A 66 4.38 4.40 8.01
CA LEU A 66 3.42 4.86 7.00
C LEU A 66 2.00 5.01 7.56
N VAL A 67 1.70 4.27 8.62
CA VAL A 67 0.40 4.24 9.29
C VAL A 67 0.61 4.43 10.77
N ALA A 68 -0.30 5.13 11.40
CA ALA A 68 -0.35 5.30 12.86
C ALA A 68 -1.62 4.67 13.39
N ARG A 69 -1.53 4.11 14.58
CA ARG A 69 -2.66 3.53 15.28
C ARG A 69 -3.03 4.45 16.45
N THR A 70 -4.26 4.90 16.47
CA THR A 70 -4.76 5.79 17.53
C THR A 70 -5.84 5.08 18.31
N ARG A 71 -5.63 4.97 19.61
CA ARG A 71 -6.63 4.43 20.53
C ARG A 71 -7.49 5.58 21.04
N ARG A 72 -8.80 5.46 20.82
CA ARG A 72 -9.75 6.46 21.31
C ARG A 72 -10.46 5.93 22.54
N GLY A 73 -10.68 6.82 23.51
CA GLY A 73 -11.42 6.48 24.72
C GLY A 73 -12.87 6.17 24.44
N GLY A 74 -13.52 5.53 25.39
CA GLY A 74 -14.91 5.15 25.29
C GLY A 74 -15.10 3.71 25.74
N ALA A 75 -16.36 3.28 25.80
CA ALA A 75 -16.73 1.93 26.18
C ALA A 75 -17.64 1.36 25.08
N PRO A 76 -17.16 0.48 24.19
CA PRO A 76 -15.82 -0.10 24.17
C PRO A 76 -14.76 0.85 23.58
N PRO A 77 -13.49 0.66 23.93
CA PRO A 77 -12.41 1.46 23.35
C PRO A 77 -12.29 1.21 21.84
N ARG A 78 -11.98 2.29 21.12
CA ARG A 78 -11.91 2.28 19.66
C ARG A 78 -10.48 2.46 19.20
N VAL A 79 -10.07 1.69 18.19
CA VAL A 79 -8.75 1.82 17.58
C VAL A 79 -8.94 2.21 16.11
N ASP A 80 -8.35 3.34 15.73
CA ASP A 80 -8.35 3.82 14.35
C ASP A 80 -6.95 3.73 13.76
N TYR A 81 -6.88 3.40 12.49
CA TYR A 81 -5.66 3.42 11.69
C TYR A 81 -5.73 4.59 10.71
N ALA A 82 -4.65 5.32 10.56
CA ALA A 82 -4.60 6.49 9.68
C ALA A 82 -3.23 6.60 9.06
N LEU A 83 -3.16 7.23 7.89
CA LEU A 83 -1.89 7.54 7.26
C LEU A 83 -1.12 8.58 8.10
N THR A 84 0.18 8.37 8.22
CA THR A 84 1.09 9.41 8.74
C THR A 84 1.37 10.42 7.62
N ALA A 85 2.11 11.48 7.91
CA ALA A 85 2.56 12.40 6.87
C ALA A 85 3.41 11.67 5.82
N LEU A 86 4.25 10.75 6.27
CA LEU A 86 5.05 9.93 5.34
C LEU A 86 4.16 9.05 4.47
N GLY A 87 3.18 8.38 5.07
CA GLY A 87 2.22 7.54 4.33
C GLY A 87 1.42 8.35 3.32
N THR A 88 0.97 9.53 3.71
CA THR A 88 0.24 10.44 2.81
C THR A 88 1.11 10.84 1.61
N SER A 89 2.38 11.16 1.83
CA SER A 89 3.29 11.52 0.74
C SER A 89 3.48 10.37 -0.24
N LEU A 90 3.55 9.14 0.25
CA LEU A 90 3.68 7.95 -0.61
C LEU A 90 2.43 7.74 -1.45
N VAL A 91 1.26 7.91 -0.85
CA VAL A 91 -0.03 7.75 -1.56
C VAL A 91 -0.23 8.84 -2.60
N GLU A 92 0.05 10.10 -2.25
CA GLU A 92 -0.20 11.25 -3.14
C GLU A 92 0.84 11.37 -4.25
N GLY A 93 2.03 10.81 -4.06
CA GLY A 93 3.09 10.81 -5.06
C GLY A 93 3.19 9.49 -5.82
N PRO A 94 4.11 8.62 -5.43
CA PRO A 94 4.40 7.39 -6.20
C PRO A 94 3.19 6.49 -6.44
N LEU A 95 2.36 6.28 -5.42
CA LEU A 95 1.22 5.38 -5.55
C LEU A 95 0.16 5.93 -6.52
N ARG A 96 -0.08 7.24 -6.46
CA ARG A 96 -1.00 7.92 -7.40
C ARG A 96 -0.49 7.79 -8.83
N GLU A 97 0.81 8.00 -9.05
CA GLU A 97 1.39 7.85 -10.38
C GLU A 97 1.33 6.42 -10.88
N LEU A 98 1.55 5.45 -10.01
CA LEU A 98 1.38 4.04 -10.34
C LEU A 98 -0.07 3.75 -10.75
N GLY A 99 -1.03 4.33 -10.03
CA GLY A 99 -2.45 4.21 -10.37
C GLY A 99 -2.78 4.78 -11.74
N ARG A 100 -2.23 5.93 -12.07
CA ARG A 100 -2.41 6.55 -13.38
C ARG A 100 -1.84 5.69 -14.50
N TRP A 101 -0.64 5.18 -14.30
CA TRP A 101 0.00 4.29 -15.26
C TRP A 101 -0.86 3.04 -15.46
N THR A 102 -1.36 2.47 -14.38
CA THR A 102 -2.22 1.28 -14.42
C THR A 102 -3.49 1.54 -15.22
N LEU A 103 -4.15 2.68 -15.01
CA LEU A 103 -5.36 3.02 -15.76
C LEU A 103 -5.09 3.13 -17.26
N ALA A 104 -3.92 3.64 -17.62
CA ALA A 104 -3.55 3.80 -19.03
C ALA A 104 -3.14 2.47 -19.68
N HIS A 105 -2.63 1.52 -18.92
CA HIS A 105 -1.99 0.31 -19.45
C HIS A 105 -2.55 -1.01 -18.91
N ALA A 106 -3.63 -0.96 -18.14
CA ALA A 106 -4.17 -2.16 -17.46
C ALA A 106 -4.49 -3.28 -18.46
N ASP A 107 -5.16 -2.96 -19.55
CA ASP A 107 -5.56 -3.97 -20.55
C ASP A 107 -4.35 -4.64 -21.17
N GLU A 108 -3.35 -3.86 -21.54
CA GLU A 108 -2.12 -4.36 -22.11
C GLU A 108 -1.34 -5.23 -21.14
N LEU A 109 -1.25 -4.79 -19.88
CA LEU A 109 -0.56 -5.52 -18.82
C LEU A 109 -1.23 -6.86 -18.54
N LEU A 110 -2.56 -6.85 -18.37
CA LEU A 110 -3.33 -8.06 -18.08
C LEU A 110 -3.26 -9.05 -19.25
N ALA A 111 -3.32 -8.55 -20.47
CA ALA A 111 -3.19 -9.40 -21.66
C ALA A 111 -1.80 -10.05 -21.72
N ALA A 112 -0.76 -9.31 -21.38
CA ALA A 112 0.60 -9.85 -21.35
C ALA A 112 0.76 -10.90 -20.26
N GLN A 113 0.18 -10.68 -19.09
CA GLN A 113 0.22 -11.64 -17.98
C GLN A 113 -0.52 -12.93 -18.32
N ASP A 114 -1.67 -12.83 -19.01
CA ASP A 114 -2.41 -14.00 -19.49
C ASP A 114 -1.60 -14.82 -20.48
N ARG A 115 -0.94 -14.16 -21.42
CA ARG A 115 -0.06 -14.86 -22.39
C ARG A 115 1.10 -15.54 -21.66
N GLY A 116 1.67 -14.90 -20.67
CA GLY A 116 2.75 -15.46 -19.87
C GLY A 116 2.34 -16.72 -19.11
N SER A 117 1.12 -16.73 -18.54
CA SER A 117 0.64 -17.88 -17.79
C SER A 117 0.24 -19.05 -18.68
N THR A 118 -0.11 -18.81 -19.95
CA THR A 118 -0.48 -19.87 -20.89
C THR A 118 0.73 -20.52 -21.57
N THR A 119 1.89 -19.89 -21.50
CA THR A 119 3.11 -20.40 -22.14
C THR A 119 4.01 -21.19 -21.20
N SER A 120 3.64 -21.31 -19.96
CA SER A 120 4.44 -22.05 -18.97
C SER A 120 4.20 -23.56 -18.96
#